data_64b89b7adb3af8c8131264e4c30bfb8d
#
_entry.id   64b89b7adb3af8c8131264e4c30bfb8d
#
_cell.length_a   1.000
_cell.length_b   1.000
_cell.length_c   1.000
_cell.angle_alpha   90.00
_cell.angle_beta   90.00
_cell.angle_gamma   90.00
#
_symmetry.space_group_name_H-M   'P 1'
#
loop_
_entity.id
_entity.type
_entity.pdbx_description
1 polymer ?
#
loop_
_entity_poly.entity_id
_entity_poly.type
_entity_poly.pdbx_seq_one_letter_code
_entity_poly.pdbx_strand_id
1 'polypeptide(L)'
;MSGREISDAKSGITSRKEYGFRDPVVRSVVDKFVSRSDVGYAKYGSSLDDERRLKMKGLTKYLNDVQEELMDAVLYIQTAREEIEDNYTYPEFRKKHYEKKD
;
A
#
# COMPACT_ATOMS: atom_id res chain seq x y z
N MET A 1 -10.46 -14.33 -17.17
CA MET A 1 -10.86 -12.95 -16.88
C MET A 1 -10.39 -12.04 -18.00
N SER A 2 -11.28 -11.34 -18.62
CA SER A 2 -10.94 -10.44 -19.71
C SER A 2 -11.03 -8.98 -19.27
N GLY A 3 -10.24 -8.14 -19.91
CA GLY A 3 -10.27 -6.72 -19.68
C GLY A 3 -10.31 -5.97 -21.00
N ARG A 4 -10.83 -4.77 -20.97
CA ARG A 4 -10.88 -3.91 -22.14
C ARG A 4 -10.14 -2.62 -21.87
N GLU A 5 -9.24 -2.23 -22.77
CA GLU A 5 -8.48 -1.00 -22.64
C GLU A 5 -9.21 0.17 -23.30
N ILE A 6 -9.24 1.29 -22.61
CA ILE A 6 -9.90 2.52 -23.05
C ILE A 6 -8.90 3.66 -22.84
N SER A 7 -8.71 4.45 -23.91
CA SER A 7 -7.87 5.63 -23.83
C SER A 7 -8.63 6.81 -23.22
N ASP A 8 -8.02 7.59 -22.36
CA ASP A 8 -8.63 8.74 -21.71
C ASP A 8 -7.61 9.87 -21.54
N ALA A 9 -7.22 10.47 -22.64
CA ALA A 9 -6.17 11.47 -22.66
C ALA A 9 -6.57 12.80 -22.00
N LYS A 10 -7.87 13.15 -21.99
CA LYS A 10 -8.32 14.45 -21.48
C LYS A 10 -8.21 14.58 -19.98
N SER A 11 -8.30 13.48 -19.23
CA SER A 11 -8.19 13.50 -17.77
C SER A 11 -6.77 13.20 -17.29
N GLY A 12 -5.80 13.08 -18.19
CA GLY A 12 -4.43 12.71 -17.84
C GLY A 12 -4.23 11.21 -17.65
N ILE A 13 -5.27 10.42 -17.88
CA ILE A 13 -5.21 8.96 -17.80
C ILE A 13 -4.74 8.44 -19.15
N THR A 14 -3.62 7.71 -19.16
CA THR A 14 -3.04 7.21 -20.41
C THR A 14 -3.70 5.95 -20.93
N SER A 15 -4.29 5.16 -20.04
CA SER A 15 -5.02 3.95 -20.43
C SER A 15 -6.02 3.57 -19.34
N ARG A 16 -7.05 2.84 -19.76
CA ARG A 16 -8.06 2.32 -18.86
C ARG A 16 -8.38 0.90 -19.26
N LYS A 17 -8.47 0.01 -18.27
CA LYS A 17 -8.80 -1.38 -18.50
C LYS A 17 -9.83 -1.84 -17.49
N GLU A 18 -10.83 -2.56 -17.97
CA GLU A 18 -11.90 -3.08 -17.13
C GLU A 18 -11.67 -4.55 -16.84
N TYR A 19 -11.84 -4.95 -15.59
CA TYR A 19 -11.69 -6.33 -15.15
C TYR A 19 -12.94 -6.78 -14.38
N GLY A 20 -13.32 -8.04 -14.59
CA GLY A 20 -14.26 -8.69 -13.69
C GLY A 20 -13.50 -9.38 -12.59
N PHE A 21 -13.94 -9.23 -11.35
CA PHE A 21 -13.29 -9.83 -10.18
C PHE A 21 -14.15 -10.95 -9.61
N ARG A 22 -13.53 -12.07 -9.32
CA ARG A 22 -14.21 -13.16 -8.61
C ARG A 22 -14.16 -12.95 -7.11
N ASP A 23 -13.12 -12.29 -6.64
CA ASP A 23 -12.81 -12.14 -5.22
C ASP A 23 -12.95 -10.68 -4.81
N PRO A 24 -13.93 -10.36 -3.93
CA PRO A 24 -14.11 -8.99 -3.44
C PRO A 24 -12.88 -8.46 -2.69
N VAL A 25 -12.08 -9.32 -2.08
CA VAL A 25 -10.85 -8.90 -1.40
C VAL A 25 -9.84 -8.37 -2.40
N VAL A 26 -9.70 -9.06 -3.55
CA VAL A 26 -8.82 -8.61 -4.61
C VAL A 26 -9.27 -7.26 -5.15
N ARG A 27 -10.56 -7.08 -5.36
CA ARG A 27 -11.10 -5.80 -5.80
C ARG A 27 -10.75 -4.68 -4.82
N SER A 28 -10.91 -4.93 -3.52
CA SER A 28 -10.58 -3.93 -2.50
C SER A 28 -9.12 -3.51 -2.55
N VAL A 29 -8.22 -4.47 -2.76
CA VAL A 29 -6.78 -4.18 -2.85
C VAL A 29 -6.47 -3.40 -4.12
N VAL A 30 -7.07 -3.77 -5.25
CA VAL A 30 -6.87 -3.04 -6.51
C VAL A 30 -7.35 -1.60 -6.39
N ASP A 31 -8.50 -1.38 -5.76
CA ASP A 31 -9.01 -0.02 -5.53
C ASP A 31 -8.01 0.80 -4.71
N LYS A 32 -7.39 0.20 -3.70
CA LYS A 32 -6.36 0.88 -2.90
C LYS A 32 -5.13 1.20 -3.72
N PHE A 33 -4.69 0.32 -4.61
CA PHE A 33 -3.56 0.60 -5.48
C PHE A 33 -3.82 1.81 -6.36
N VAL A 34 -4.98 1.86 -6.99
CA VAL A 34 -5.35 3.00 -7.85
C VAL A 34 -5.39 4.29 -7.04
N SER A 35 -6.03 4.26 -5.88
CA SER A 35 -6.13 5.41 -4.99
C SER A 35 -4.74 5.93 -4.58
N ARG A 36 -3.83 5.05 -4.20
CA ARG A 36 -2.48 5.45 -3.83
C ARG A 36 -1.72 6.05 -5.01
N SER A 37 -1.91 5.50 -6.20
CA SER A 37 -1.30 6.03 -7.42
C SER A 37 -1.78 7.46 -7.68
N ASP A 38 -3.08 7.68 -7.55
CA ASP A 38 -3.67 9.02 -7.77
C ASP A 38 -3.17 10.03 -6.73
N VAL A 39 -3.11 9.64 -5.47
CA VAL A 39 -2.60 10.50 -4.40
C VAL A 39 -1.14 10.84 -4.64
N GLY A 40 -0.34 9.87 -5.03
CA GLY A 40 1.08 10.10 -5.33
C GLY A 40 1.25 11.05 -6.50
N TYR A 41 0.49 10.87 -7.57
CA TYR A 41 0.55 11.75 -8.72
C TYR A 41 0.15 13.19 -8.36
N ALA A 42 -0.92 13.34 -7.58
CA ALA A 42 -1.36 14.66 -7.13
C ALA A 42 -0.29 15.36 -6.28
N LYS A 43 0.43 14.59 -5.47
CA LYS A 43 1.45 15.13 -4.56
C LYS A 43 2.77 15.46 -5.26
N TYR A 44 3.22 14.60 -6.17
CA TYR A 44 4.56 14.72 -6.76
C TYR A 44 4.56 15.18 -8.22
N GLY A 45 3.40 15.18 -8.88
CA GLY A 45 3.29 15.61 -10.27
C GLY A 45 3.86 14.62 -11.28
N SER A 46 4.19 13.40 -10.86
CA SER A 46 4.74 12.38 -11.73
C SER A 46 4.29 10.98 -11.32
N SER A 47 4.25 10.07 -12.28
CA SER A 47 3.97 8.66 -12.03
C SER A 47 5.29 7.91 -11.83
N LEU A 48 5.20 6.67 -11.38
CA LEU A 48 6.38 5.79 -11.28
C LEU A 48 7.00 5.54 -12.64
N ASP A 49 6.19 5.45 -13.68
CA ASP A 49 6.70 5.30 -15.04
C ASP A 49 7.49 6.52 -15.48
N ASP A 50 7.03 7.72 -15.13
CA ASP A 50 7.75 8.96 -15.40
C ASP A 50 9.11 8.97 -14.69
N GLU A 51 9.14 8.61 -13.40
CA GLU A 51 10.40 8.54 -12.64
C GLU A 51 11.41 7.61 -13.31
N ARG A 52 10.93 6.43 -13.72
CA ARG A 52 11.79 5.43 -14.36
C ARG A 52 12.34 5.92 -15.68
N ARG A 53 11.47 6.47 -16.53
CA ARG A 53 11.84 6.92 -17.88
C ARG A 53 12.77 8.12 -17.84
N LEU A 54 12.58 9.00 -16.89
CA LEU A 54 13.40 10.21 -16.74
C LEU A 54 14.63 9.99 -15.89
N LYS A 55 14.82 8.76 -15.39
CA LYS A 55 15.97 8.42 -14.53
C LYS A 55 16.05 9.27 -13.27
N MET A 56 14.90 9.63 -12.72
CA MET A 56 14.81 10.44 -11.50
C MET A 56 15.30 9.71 -10.26
N LYS A 57 15.32 8.37 -10.32
CA LYS A 57 15.73 7.52 -9.20
C LYS A 57 16.48 6.31 -9.74
N GLY A 58 17.64 6.00 -9.16
CA GLY A 58 18.43 4.84 -9.55
C GLY A 58 17.89 3.54 -8.95
N LEU A 59 18.35 2.41 -9.49
CA LEU A 59 17.92 1.09 -9.06
C LEU A 59 18.19 0.86 -7.56
N THR A 60 19.35 1.25 -7.08
CA THR A 60 19.71 1.10 -5.66
C THR A 60 18.72 1.83 -4.76
N LYS A 61 18.29 3.03 -5.16
CA LYS A 61 17.33 3.81 -4.39
C LYS A 61 15.97 3.11 -4.33
N TYR A 62 15.51 2.53 -5.45
CA TYR A 62 14.27 1.76 -5.44
C TYR A 62 14.37 0.56 -4.49
N LEU A 63 15.49 -0.15 -4.51
CA LEU A 63 15.69 -1.30 -3.63
C LEU A 63 15.72 -0.91 -2.16
N ASN A 64 16.38 0.19 -1.84
CA ASN A 64 16.41 0.70 -0.47
C ASN A 64 15.01 1.09 0.01
N ASP A 65 14.25 1.76 -0.83
CA ASP A 65 12.89 2.18 -0.48
C ASP A 65 12.00 0.97 -0.22
N VAL A 66 12.08 -0.06 -1.07
CA VAL A 66 11.32 -1.29 -0.88
C VAL A 66 11.72 -1.99 0.43
N GLN A 67 13.00 -2.07 0.71
CA GLN A 67 13.46 -2.70 1.94
C GLN A 67 12.92 -1.99 3.18
N GLU A 68 12.97 -0.66 3.19
CA GLU A 68 12.43 0.12 4.29
C GLU A 68 10.93 -0.13 4.47
N GLU A 69 10.17 -0.17 3.39
CA GLU A 69 8.73 -0.44 3.45
C GLU A 69 8.43 -1.84 3.97
N LEU A 70 9.22 -2.83 3.58
CA LEU A 70 9.06 -4.20 4.08
C LEU A 70 9.38 -4.29 5.57
N MET A 71 10.40 -3.56 6.03
CA MET A 71 10.73 -3.50 7.45
C MET A 71 9.58 -2.89 8.24
N ASP A 72 9.01 -1.80 7.76
CA ASP A 72 7.85 -1.17 8.39
C ASP A 72 6.66 -2.13 8.42
N ALA A 73 6.43 -2.87 7.35
CA ALA A 73 5.36 -3.86 7.30
C ALA A 73 5.50 -4.92 8.39
N VAL A 74 6.73 -5.40 8.62
CA VAL A 74 7.00 -6.36 9.69
C VAL A 74 6.66 -5.77 11.06
N LEU A 75 7.05 -4.52 11.28
CA LEU A 75 6.76 -3.84 12.55
C LEU A 75 5.26 -3.67 12.78
N TYR A 76 4.50 -3.31 11.73
CA TYR A 76 3.05 -3.19 11.83
C TYR A 76 2.39 -4.53 12.11
N ILE A 77 2.87 -5.60 11.49
CA ILE A 77 2.35 -6.94 11.75
C ILE A 77 2.58 -7.32 13.21
N GLN A 78 3.78 -7.07 13.72
CA GLN A 78 4.10 -7.37 15.11
C GLN A 78 3.23 -6.56 16.06
N THR A 79 3.05 -5.28 15.79
CA THR A 79 2.19 -4.42 16.60
C THR A 79 0.75 -4.95 16.64
N ALA A 80 0.22 -5.36 15.48
CA ALA A 80 -1.12 -5.91 15.41
C ALA A 80 -1.24 -7.22 16.20
N ARG A 81 -0.23 -8.09 16.11
CA ARG A 81 -0.21 -9.34 16.87
C ARG A 81 -0.21 -9.12 18.37
N GLU A 82 0.59 -8.17 18.81
CA GLU A 82 0.65 -7.83 20.25
C GLU A 82 -0.65 -7.22 20.71
N GLU A 83 -1.27 -6.38 19.89
CA GLU A 83 -2.57 -5.80 20.21
C GLU A 83 -3.65 -6.87 20.36
N ILE A 84 -3.67 -7.86 19.49
CA ILE A 84 -4.61 -8.98 19.59
C ILE A 84 -4.36 -9.77 20.87
N GLU A 85 -3.10 -10.09 21.15
CA GLU A 85 -2.74 -10.85 22.34
C GLU A 85 -3.15 -10.10 23.62
N ASP A 86 -2.79 -8.83 23.71
CA ASP A 86 -3.06 -8.03 24.89
C ASP A 86 -4.56 -7.79 25.14
N ASN A 87 -5.30 -7.49 24.09
CA ASN A 87 -6.69 -7.05 24.22
C ASN A 87 -7.71 -8.19 24.14
N TYR A 88 -7.39 -9.25 23.41
CA TYR A 88 -8.38 -10.29 23.11
C TYR A 88 -8.05 -11.65 23.71
N THR A 89 -6.77 -11.97 23.82
CA THR A 89 -6.36 -13.29 24.33
C THR A 89 -6.05 -13.25 25.82
N TYR A 90 -5.36 -12.21 26.28
CA TYR A 90 -4.92 -12.09 27.66
C TYR A 90 -5.28 -10.71 28.23
N PRO A 91 -6.57 -10.49 28.51
CA PRO A 91 -6.98 -9.17 29.03
C PRO A 91 -6.29 -8.79 30.33
N GLU A 92 -6.06 -9.77 31.22
CA GLU A 92 -5.40 -9.50 32.50
C GLU A 92 -3.92 -9.18 32.31
N PHE A 93 -3.27 -9.85 31.37
CA PHE A 93 -1.89 -9.57 31.01
C PHE A 93 -1.75 -8.14 30.47
N ARG A 94 -2.67 -7.75 29.62
CA ARG A 94 -2.72 -6.39 29.10
C ARG A 94 -2.80 -5.36 30.20
N LYS A 95 -3.68 -5.58 31.16
CA LYS A 95 -3.86 -4.67 32.29
C LYS A 95 -2.58 -4.51 33.10
N LYS A 96 -1.93 -5.60 33.46
CA LYS A 96 -0.65 -5.57 34.17
C LYS A 96 0.44 -4.86 33.36
N HIS A 97 0.48 -5.15 32.07
CA HIS A 97 1.50 -4.61 31.18
C HIS A 97 1.43 -3.10 31.08
N TYR A 98 0.22 -2.57 30.94
CA TYR A 98 0.01 -1.14 30.84
C TYR A 98 0.21 -0.41 32.17
N GLU A 99 -0.09 -1.04 33.26
CA GLU A 99 0.15 -0.45 34.56
C GLU A 99 1.64 -0.25 34.84
N LYS A 100 2.50 -1.01 34.19
CA LYS A 100 3.96 -0.89 34.32
C LYS A 100 4.57 0.17 33.45
N LYS A 101 3.81 0.78 32.58
CA LYS A 101 4.31 1.73 31.58
C LYS A 101 4.19 3.18 31.99
N ASP A 102 4.42 3.54 33.11
CA ASP A 102 4.29 4.93 33.53
C ASP A 102 5.35 5.87 32.95
#